data_7f6d78234ab3995e4e7c82a2a416ce4c
#
_entry.id   7f6d78234ab3995e4e7c82a2a416ce4c
#
_cell.length_a   1.000
_cell.length_b   1.000
_cell.length_c   1.000
_cell.angle_alpha   90.00
_cell.angle_beta   90.00
_cell.angle_gamma   90.00
#
_symmetry.space_group_name_H-M   'P 1'
#
loop_
_entity.id
_entity.type
_entity.pdbx_description
1 polymer ?
#
loop_
_entity_poly.entity_id
_entity_poly.type
_entity_poly.pdbx_seq_one_letter_code
_entity_poly.pdbx_strand_id
1 'polypeptide(L)'
;MNDIITDIKALQEETLLNLQNSKANNTVRAYKSDFNDFGIFCAQNGFKSLPSDPKIVSLYLTHLSTKDAKMSTLKRRLVSIGVIHKLKGHYLDTKHPSIIENIMGIKRRKGSFQKAKKPLLINSLKLIINAIDR
;
A
#
# COMPACT_ATOMS: atom_id res chain seq x y z
N MET A 1 26.04 22.40 24.42
CA MET A 1 25.66 21.29 24.05
C MET A 1 24.96 21.22 22.79
N ASN A 2 25.57 21.05 21.81
CA ASN A 2 25.02 21.10 20.61
C ASN A 2 24.71 19.81 20.12
N ASP A 3 25.01 18.85 20.76
CA ASP A 3 24.66 17.57 20.41
C ASP A 3 23.20 17.43 20.32
N ILE A 4 22.48 18.35 20.80
CA ILE A 4 21.08 18.33 20.63
C ILE A 4 20.72 18.43 19.21
N ILE A 5 21.50 19.14 18.45
CA ILE A 5 21.23 19.25 17.09
C ILE A 5 21.83 18.12 16.45
N THR A 6 21.26 17.09 16.61
CA THR A 6 21.80 15.90 16.16
C THR A 6 21.64 15.76 14.69
N ASP A 7 22.46 15.04 14.09
CA ASP A 7 22.37 14.72 12.70
C ASP A 7 21.14 13.83 12.49
N ILE A 8 20.11 14.37 11.92
CA ILE A 8 18.88 13.66 11.68
C ILE A 8 19.12 12.44 10.78
N LYS A 9 20.03 12.56 9.85
CA LYS A 9 20.36 11.43 8.98
C LYS A 9 20.96 10.28 9.78
N ALA A 10 21.84 10.58 10.72
CA ALA A 10 22.42 9.57 11.57
C ALA A 10 21.37 8.91 12.44
N LEU A 11 20.42 9.70 12.97
CA LEU A 11 19.33 9.14 13.75
C LEU A 11 18.44 8.24 12.90
N GLN A 12 18.21 8.58 11.66
CA GLN A 12 17.44 7.75 10.77
C GLN A 12 18.13 6.41 10.52
N GLU A 13 19.43 6.43 10.36
CA GLU A 13 20.19 5.20 10.18
C GLU A 13 20.15 4.33 11.41
N GLU A 14 20.28 4.94 12.58
CA GLU A 14 20.16 4.21 13.83
C GLU A 14 18.76 3.64 14.01
N THR A 15 17.75 4.40 13.62
CA THR A 15 16.38 3.92 13.68
C THR A 15 16.17 2.71 12.79
N LEU A 16 16.78 2.72 11.61
CA LEU A 16 16.71 1.58 10.70
C LEU A 16 17.36 0.35 11.33
N LEU A 17 18.53 0.52 11.98
CA LEU A 17 19.18 -0.57 12.68
C LEU A 17 18.30 -1.11 13.79
N ASN A 18 17.64 -0.23 14.53
CA ASN A 18 16.73 -0.65 15.58
C ASN A 18 15.57 -1.48 15.02
N LEU A 19 15.05 -1.09 13.87
CA LEU A 19 14.01 -1.86 13.22
C LEU A 19 14.51 -3.24 12.81
N GLN A 20 15.72 -3.30 12.30
CA GLN A 20 16.31 -4.57 11.90
C GLN A 20 16.53 -5.48 13.11
N ASN A 21 16.87 -4.90 14.25
CA ASN A 21 17.11 -5.68 15.47
C ASN A 21 15.81 -6.09 16.16
N SER A 22 14.76 -5.27 16.04
CA SER A 22 13.50 -5.54 16.75
C SER A 22 12.54 -6.38 15.94
N LYS A 23 12.71 -6.41 14.62
CA LYS A 23 11.83 -7.15 13.72
C LYS A 23 12.62 -8.19 12.96
N ALA A 24 11.93 -9.21 12.50
CA ALA A 24 12.58 -10.23 11.69
C ALA A 24 13.11 -9.60 10.41
N ASN A 25 14.23 -10.14 9.94
CA ASN A 25 14.81 -9.69 8.67
C ASN A 25 13.81 -9.75 7.52
N ASN A 26 12.86 -10.67 7.60
CA ASN A 26 11.82 -10.79 6.59
C ASN A 26 10.97 -9.53 6.50
N THR A 27 10.66 -8.90 7.64
CA THR A 27 9.84 -7.68 7.65
C THR A 27 10.58 -6.53 6.97
N VAL A 28 11.87 -6.36 7.30
CA VAL A 28 12.67 -5.30 6.70
C VAL A 28 12.82 -5.53 5.20
N ARG A 29 13.06 -6.78 4.83
CA ARG A 29 13.19 -7.16 3.42
C ARG A 29 11.89 -6.88 2.67
N ALA A 30 10.75 -7.15 3.31
CA ALA A 30 9.45 -6.91 2.70
C ALA A 30 9.23 -5.42 2.48
N TYR A 31 9.58 -4.56 3.44
CA TYR A 31 9.46 -3.12 3.25
C TYR A 31 10.26 -2.64 2.05
N LYS A 32 11.50 -3.11 1.93
CA LYS A 32 12.36 -2.71 0.82
C LYS A 32 11.84 -3.23 -0.52
N SER A 33 11.38 -4.47 -0.54
CA SER A 33 10.81 -5.06 -1.73
C SER A 33 9.55 -4.35 -2.18
N ASP A 34 8.67 -4.04 -1.23
CA ASP A 34 7.44 -3.31 -1.53
C ASP A 34 7.75 -1.93 -2.10
N PHE A 35 8.69 -1.23 -1.48
CA PHE A 35 9.04 0.10 -1.96
C PHE A 35 9.69 0.04 -3.35
N ASN A 36 10.48 -0.99 -3.60
CA ASN A 36 11.10 -1.16 -4.91
C ASN A 36 10.04 -1.33 -5.99
N ASP A 37 8.98 -2.09 -5.71
CA ASP A 37 7.88 -2.25 -6.64
C ASP A 37 7.18 -0.92 -6.93
N PHE A 38 6.97 -0.12 -5.89
CA PHE A 38 6.41 1.22 -6.05
C PHE A 38 7.35 2.10 -6.91
N GLY A 39 8.66 1.98 -6.68
CA GLY A 39 9.65 2.72 -7.47
C GLY A 39 9.60 2.38 -8.94
N ILE A 40 9.41 1.11 -9.26
CA ILE A 40 9.28 0.67 -10.65
C ILE A 40 8.03 1.26 -11.27
N PHE A 41 6.90 1.23 -10.56
CA PHE A 41 5.67 1.84 -11.05
C PHE A 41 5.88 3.33 -11.32
N CYS A 42 6.52 4.04 -10.42
CA CYS A 42 6.77 5.47 -10.58
C CYS A 42 7.67 5.73 -11.79
N ALA A 43 8.74 4.94 -11.93
CA ALA A 43 9.68 5.12 -13.03
C ALA A 43 8.99 4.89 -14.38
N GLN A 44 8.12 3.89 -14.45
CA GLN A 44 7.41 3.56 -15.69
C GLN A 44 6.42 4.64 -16.09
N ASN A 45 5.96 5.43 -15.13
CA ASN A 45 4.96 6.45 -15.37
C ASN A 45 5.47 7.88 -15.24
N GLY A 46 6.78 8.03 -15.10
CA GLY A 46 7.38 9.37 -15.03
C GLY A 46 7.15 10.07 -13.71
N PHE A 47 6.89 9.32 -12.64
CA PHE A 47 6.68 9.88 -11.32
C PHE A 47 7.92 9.70 -10.45
N LYS A 48 8.04 10.55 -9.45
CA LYS A 48 9.12 10.44 -8.47
C LYS A 48 8.64 9.61 -7.30
N SER A 49 9.41 8.59 -6.93
CA SER A 49 9.01 7.69 -5.86
C SER A 49 9.42 8.19 -4.47
N LEU A 50 10.49 8.99 -4.40
CA LEU A 50 11.00 9.43 -3.09
C LEU A 50 11.59 10.84 -3.23
N PRO A 51 10.95 11.87 -2.70
CA PRO A 51 9.64 11.78 -2.06
C PRO A 51 8.52 11.69 -3.10
N SER A 52 7.50 10.96 -2.75
CA SER A 52 6.29 10.88 -3.56
C SER A 52 5.19 11.71 -2.91
N ASP A 53 4.01 11.70 -3.47
CA ASP A 53 2.89 12.40 -2.86
C ASP A 53 1.67 11.48 -2.78
N PRO A 54 0.66 11.86 -1.99
CA PRO A 54 -0.48 10.97 -1.77
C PRO A 54 -1.23 10.60 -3.05
N LYS A 55 -1.28 11.49 -4.03
CA LYS A 55 -2.00 11.20 -5.26
C LYS A 55 -1.31 10.09 -6.05
N ILE A 56 0.01 10.13 -6.10
CA ILE A 56 0.79 9.10 -6.80
C ILE A 56 0.66 7.76 -6.08
N VAL A 57 0.71 7.78 -4.75
CA VAL A 57 0.51 6.57 -3.96
C VAL A 57 -0.88 6.00 -4.21
N SER A 58 -1.89 6.86 -4.28
CA SER A 58 -3.25 6.43 -4.56
C SER A 58 -3.36 5.76 -5.93
N LEU A 59 -2.71 6.32 -6.94
CA LEU A 59 -2.68 5.72 -8.28
C LEU A 59 -2.04 4.33 -8.24
N TYR A 60 -0.96 4.19 -7.49
CA TYR A 60 -0.28 2.91 -7.35
C TYR A 60 -1.20 1.86 -6.70
N LEU A 61 -1.93 2.25 -5.66
CA LEU A 61 -2.85 1.33 -5.00
C LEU A 61 -3.98 0.91 -5.96
N THR A 62 -4.47 1.83 -6.77
CA THR A 62 -5.45 1.49 -7.80
C THR A 62 -4.86 0.51 -8.79
N HIS A 63 -3.63 0.76 -9.22
CA HIS A 63 -2.94 -0.14 -10.14
C HIS A 63 -2.87 -1.56 -9.59
N LEU A 64 -2.50 -1.69 -8.30
CA LEU A 64 -2.45 -3.01 -7.68
C LEU A 64 -3.84 -3.63 -7.60
N SER A 65 -4.86 -2.85 -7.32
CA SER A 65 -6.22 -3.37 -7.21
C SER A 65 -6.74 -3.87 -8.57
N THR A 66 -6.34 -3.25 -9.66
CA THR A 66 -6.73 -3.73 -10.99
C THR A 66 -6.08 -5.06 -11.34
N LYS A 67 -5.02 -5.41 -10.62
CA LYS A 67 -4.34 -6.71 -10.78
C LYS A 67 -4.79 -7.70 -9.71
N ASP A 68 -5.94 -7.45 -9.11
CA ASP A 68 -6.52 -8.35 -8.10
C ASP A 68 -5.71 -8.48 -6.82
N ALA A 69 -4.92 -7.50 -6.47
CA ALA A 69 -4.23 -7.52 -5.19
C ALA A 69 -5.24 -7.50 -4.05
N LYS A 70 -4.95 -8.25 -2.99
CA LYS A 70 -5.81 -8.29 -1.81
C LYS A 70 -5.73 -6.99 -1.03
N MET A 71 -6.79 -6.70 -0.27
CA MET A 71 -6.79 -5.51 0.59
C MET A 71 -5.61 -5.52 1.56
N SER A 72 -5.26 -6.68 2.10
CA SER A 72 -4.12 -6.78 2.99
C SER A 72 -2.82 -6.40 2.29
N THR A 73 -2.70 -6.75 1.02
CA THR A 73 -1.53 -6.37 0.22
C THR A 73 -1.48 -4.86 0.01
N LEU A 74 -2.61 -4.24 -0.32
CA LEU A 74 -2.66 -2.79 -0.50
C LEU A 74 -2.25 -2.06 0.77
N LYS A 75 -2.78 -2.50 1.91
CA LYS A 75 -2.46 -1.88 3.20
C LYS A 75 -0.99 -2.05 3.55
N ARG A 76 -0.45 -3.24 3.30
CA ARG A 76 0.97 -3.50 3.57
C ARG A 76 1.86 -2.63 2.70
N ARG A 77 1.53 -2.49 1.42
CA ARG A 77 2.31 -1.67 0.50
C ARG A 77 2.29 -0.21 0.93
N LEU A 78 1.13 0.28 1.37
CA LEU A 78 1.02 1.64 1.87
C LEU A 78 1.90 1.85 3.10
N VAL A 79 1.88 0.91 4.03
CA VAL A 79 2.74 0.99 5.22
C VAL A 79 4.21 1.02 4.81
N SER A 80 4.61 0.15 3.89
CA SER A 80 6.00 0.09 3.44
C SER A 80 6.46 1.41 2.83
N ILE A 81 5.63 2.00 1.99
CA ILE A 81 5.94 3.28 1.36
C ILE A 81 6.11 4.37 2.42
N GLY A 82 5.18 4.40 3.39
CA GLY A 82 5.25 5.37 4.48
C GLY A 82 6.50 5.21 5.34
N VAL A 83 6.83 3.96 5.68
CA VAL A 83 8.01 3.67 6.50
C VAL A 83 9.29 4.12 5.79
N ILE A 84 9.42 3.80 4.52
CA ILE A 84 10.62 4.18 3.78
C ILE A 84 10.75 5.69 3.67
N HIS A 85 9.63 6.40 3.41
CA HIS A 85 9.66 7.86 3.39
C HIS A 85 10.13 8.43 4.73
N LYS A 86 9.57 7.92 5.80
CA LYS A 86 9.91 8.39 7.14
C LYS A 86 11.39 8.17 7.45
N LEU A 87 11.89 7.00 7.13
CA LEU A 87 13.29 6.66 7.39
C LEU A 87 14.25 7.49 6.54
N LYS A 88 13.82 7.91 5.35
CA LYS A 88 14.65 8.73 4.47
C LYS A 88 14.43 10.22 4.70
N GLY A 89 13.67 10.58 5.72
CA GLY A 89 13.49 11.98 6.10
C GLY A 89 12.50 12.75 5.27
N HIS A 90 11.61 12.06 4.58
CA HIS A 90 10.59 12.71 3.77
C HIS A 90 9.22 12.55 4.41
N TYR A 91 8.41 13.58 4.28
CA TYR A 91 7.05 13.52 4.78
C TYR A 91 6.13 12.96 3.70
N LEU A 92 5.31 12.00 4.08
CA LEU A 92 4.25 11.48 3.23
C LEU A 92 3.03 11.25 4.11
N ASP A 93 1.93 11.92 3.78
CA ASP A 93 0.69 11.74 4.52
C ASP A 93 -0.04 10.51 4.01
N THR A 94 0.19 9.39 4.66
CA THR A 94 -0.44 8.13 4.28
C THR A 94 -1.93 8.09 4.65
N LYS A 95 -2.40 9.08 5.39
CA LYS A 95 -3.81 9.20 5.76
C LYS A 95 -4.52 10.29 4.97
N HIS A 96 -3.89 10.76 3.91
CA HIS A 96 -4.48 11.78 3.06
C HIS A 96 -5.80 11.27 2.46
N PRO A 97 -6.81 12.13 2.33
CA PRO A 97 -8.11 11.70 1.77
C PRO A 97 -8.00 10.99 0.43
N SER A 98 -7.10 11.42 -0.44
CA SER A 98 -6.95 10.77 -1.74
C SER A 98 -6.52 9.31 -1.62
N ILE A 99 -5.85 8.94 -0.53
CA ILE A 99 -5.47 7.56 -0.28
C ILE A 99 -6.59 6.83 0.45
N ILE A 100 -7.07 7.42 1.55
CA ILE A 100 -8.05 6.76 2.42
C ILE A 100 -9.36 6.52 1.67
N GLU A 101 -9.85 7.52 0.96
CA GLU A 101 -11.11 7.38 0.23
C GLU A 101 -10.99 6.39 -0.91
N ASN A 102 -9.83 6.36 -1.55
CA ASN A 102 -9.59 5.39 -2.61
C ASN A 102 -9.58 3.96 -2.05
N ILE A 103 -8.91 3.75 -0.92
CA ILE A 103 -8.89 2.44 -0.27
C ILE A 103 -10.31 2.03 0.12
N MET A 104 -11.09 2.95 0.67
CA MET A 104 -12.48 2.66 1.04
C MET A 104 -13.31 2.28 -0.19
N GLY A 105 -13.11 3.00 -1.29
CA GLY A 105 -13.81 2.68 -2.53
C GLY A 105 -13.43 1.32 -3.07
N ILE A 106 -12.15 1.01 -3.05
CA ILE A 106 -11.67 -0.31 -3.49
C ILE A 106 -12.26 -1.40 -2.60
N LYS A 107 -12.27 -1.17 -1.30
CA LYS A 107 -12.80 -2.15 -0.35
C LYS A 107 -14.28 -2.40 -0.60
N ARG A 108 -15.05 -1.36 -0.85
CA ARG A 108 -16.48 -1.50 -1.14
C ARG A 108 -16.71 -2.30 -2.43
N ARG A 109 -15.96 -1.99 -3.47
CA ARG A 109 -16.10 -2.71 -4.73
C ARG A 109 -15.78 -4.19 -4.56
N LYS A 110 -14.68 -4.50 -3.88
CA LYS A 110 -14.31 -5.88 -3.62
C LYS A 110 -15.31 -6.57 -2.69
N GLY A 111 -15.78 -5.87 -1.68
CA GLY A 111 -16.77 -6.40 -0.74
C GLY A 111 -18.08 -6.71 -1.44
N SER A 112 -18.56 -5.82 -2.27
CA SER A 112 -19.79 -6.04 -3.03
C SER A 112 -19.64 -7.24 -3.96
N PHE A 113 -18.51 -7.33 -4.64
CA PHE A 113 -18.23 -8.45 -5.51
C PHE A 113 -18.23 -9.77 -4.76
N GLN A 114 -17.59 -9.80 -3.59
CA GLN A 114 -17.54 -11.02 -2.79
C GLN A 114 -18.89 -11.38 -2.21
N LYS A 115 -19.67 -10.39 -1.83
CA LYS A 115 -21.01 -10.66 -1.34
C LYS A 115 -21.89 -11.29 -2.41
N ALA A 116 -21.75 -10.82 -3.62
CA ALA A 116 -22.49 -11.42 -4.73
C ALA A 116 -21.94 -12.80 -5.08
N LYS A 117 -20.61 -12.93 -5.03
CA LYS A 117 -19.97 -14.16 -5.45
C LYS A 117 -20.27 -15.34 -4.52
N LYS A 118 -20.28 -15.12 -3.21
CA LYS A 118 -20.58 -16.18 -2.26
C LYS A 118 -21.94 -16.80 -2.48
N PRO A 119 -23.01 -16.02 -2.55
CA PRO A 119 -24.31 -16.59 -2.88
C PRO A 119 -24.33 -17.28 -4.24
N LEU A 120 -23.59 -16.72 -5.21
CA LEU A 120 -23.51 -17.33 -6.52
C LEU A 120 -22.97 -18.74 -6.45
N LEU A 121 -22.00 -18.95 -5.59
CA LEU A 121 -21.41 -20.28 -5.45
C LEU A 121 -22.31 -21.25 -4.72
N ILE A 122 -23.30 -20.77 -4.00
CA ILE A 122 -24.20 -21.62 -3.24
C ILE A 122 -25.56 -21.71 -3.91
N ASN A 123 -26.36 -20.69 -3.76
CA ASN A 123 -27.73 -20.69 -4.28
C ASN A 123 -27.95 -19.63 -5.36
N SER A 124 -27.40 -18.47 -5.16
CA SER A 124 -27.64 -17.36 -6.08
C SER A 124 -27.08 -17.58 -7.47
N LEU A 125 -26.07 -18.43 -7.57
CA LEU A 125 -25.51 -18.76 -8.87
C LEU A 125 -26.58 -19.38 -9.76
N LYS A 126 -27.35 -20.33 -9.21
CA LYS A 126 -28.44 -20.95 -9.95
C LYS A 126 -29.50 -19.93 -10.36
N LEU A 127 -29.86 -19.05 -9.43
CA LEU A 127 -30.87 -18.02 -9.71
C LEU A 127 -30.42 -17.08 -10.80
N ILE A 128 -29.17 -16.67 -10.76
CA ILE A 128 -28.64 -15.75 -11.76
C ILE A 128 -28.52 -16.41 -13.12
N ILE A 129 -28.06 -17.65 -13.14
CA ILE A 129 -27.96 -18.40 -14.38
C ILE A 129 -29.33 -18.60 -14.98
N ASN A 130 -30.31 -18.95 -14.15
CA ASN A 130 -31.69 -19.11 -14.64
C ASN A 130 -32.24 -17.81 -15.19
N ALA A 131 -31.94 -16.70 -14.55
CA ALA A 131 -32.40 -15.38 -15.02
C ALA A 131 -31.74 -15.02 -16.35
N ILE A 132 -30.49 -15.38 -16.53
CA ILE A 132 -29.77 -15.10 -17.76
C ILE A 132 -30.27 -15.99 -18.90
N ASP A 133 -30.59 -17.23 -18.59
CA ASP A 133 -31.05 -18.19 -19.59
C ASP A 133 -32.47 -17.91 -20.07
N ARG A 134 -33.19 -17.08 -19.39
CA ARG A 134 -34.52 -16.69 -19.81
C ARG A 134 -34.43 -15.56 -20.84
#